data_43e8df4b52c2cc3d4f714c540f4508f6
#
_entry.id   43e8df4b52c2cc3d4f714c540f4508f6
#
_cell.length_a   1.000
_cell.length_b   1.000
_cell.length_c   1.000
_cell.angle_alpha   90.00
_cell.angle_beta   90.00
_cell.angle_gamma   90.00
#
_symmetry.space_group_name_H-M   'P 1'
#
loop_
_entity.id
_entity.type
_entity.pdbx_description
1 polymer ?
#
loop_
_entity_poly.entity_id
_entity_poly.type
_entity_poly.pdbx_seq_one_letter_code
_entity_poly.pdbx_strand_id
1 'polypeptide(L)'
;MRFAVLFLSISVPATAQTGTLTIYSILHAVGEERYQIEPSEGALKLSTTFEYTDRGNKRTTTADLKMTGDYTPLSLEIQGRPTDVHVQAGSATVKEDTAARTFATPEKYFAIFGPSPFAVQMMLIRYWNAHGRPAHLPILRARADATPLEIELVGHDSIAVRGAMVTLDRYTIANLMFGREILWMNSNGDLAAAMTFAGGLPMEAVRTEYQSAFPQLYRSGVSQELRNLQAIGKLAPPKRTGSFAIVGARMVDATGNPPVNDSVVIVRDGRIAAAGARASITIPNDMAIVDAKGQTLLPGLWEMHIHASGVEFGPALLASG
;
A
#
# COMPACT_ATOMS: atom_id res chain seq x y z
N MET A 1 -37.76 25.86 -44.50
CA MET A 1 -36.64 26.55 -43.84
C MET A 1 -36.14 25.68 -42.70
N ARG A 2 -34.97 25.04 -42.84
CA ARG A 2 -34.32 24.26 -41.76
C ARG A 2 -33.31 25.19 -41.10
N PHE A 3 -33.53 25.54 -39.86
CA PHE A 3 -32.53 26.25 -39.05
C PHE A 3 -31.46 25.25 -38.57
N ALA A 4 -30.23 25.39 -39.02
CA ALA A 4 -29.08 24.72 -38.47
C ALA A 4 -28.65 25.48 -37.21
N VAL A 5 -28.79 24.86 -36.04
CA VAL A 5 -28.22 25.37 -34.78
C VAL A 5 -26.74 24.99 -34.76
N LEU A 6 -25.90 25.99 -34.95
CA LEU A 6 -24.44 25.84 -34.81
C LEU A 6 -24.10 25.82 -33.33
N PHE A 7 -23.78 24.64 -32.78
CA PHE A 7 -23.19 24.57 -31.43
C PHE A 7 -21.74 25.04 -31.49
N LEU A 8 -21.51 26.27 -31.05
CA LEU A 8 -20.16 26.76 -30.79
C LEU A 8 -19.66 26.09 -29.50
N SER A 9 -18.83 25.07 -29.63
CA SER A 9 -18.09 24.54 -28.52
C SER A 9 -17.02 25.56 -28.11
N ILE A 10 -17.28 26.30 -27.05
CA ILE A 10 -16.27 27.14 -26.37
C ILE A 10 -15.34 26.18 -25.66
N SER A 11 -14.22 25.87 -26.28
CA SER A 11 -13.10 25.21 -25.56
C SER A 11 -12.52 26.23 -24.58
N VAL A 12 -12.89 26.12 -23.32
CA VAL A 12 -12.17 26.81 -22.24
C VAL A 12 -10.74 26.25 -22.25
N PRO A 13 -9.68 27.08 -22.40
CA PRO A 13 -8.33 26.58 -22.30
C PRO A 13 -8.17 26.01 -20.91
N ALA A 14 -7.87 24.72 -20.82
CA ALA A 14 -7.56 24.09 -19.55
C ALA A 14 -6.31 24.80 -19.01
N THR A 15 -6.46 25.54 -17.92
CA THR A 15 -5.34 26.20 -17.26
C THR A 15 -4.44 25.13 -16.63
N ALA A 16 -3.13 25.30 -16.73
CA ALA A 16 -2.17 24.42 -16.10
C ALA A 16 -2.44 24.34 -14.58
N GLN A 17 -2.53 23.13 -14.06
CA GLN A 17 -2.70 22.89 -12.63
C GLN A 17 -1.34 22.54 -12.02
N THR A 18 -0.94 23.23 -10.96
CA THR A 18 0.31 22.95 -10.24
C THR A 18 0.06 22.62 -8.78
N GLY A 19 0.99 21.92 -8.14
CA GLY A 19 0.94 21.68 -6.71
C GLY A 19 2.29 21.29 -6.15
N THR A 20 2.45 21.51 -4.84
CA THR A 20 3.62 21.13 -4.08
C THR A 20 3.19 20.31 -2.85
N LEU A 21 3.83 19.18 -2.66
CA LEU A 21 3.67 18.31 -1.49
C LEU A 21 4.97 18.37 -0.68
N THR A 22 4.89 18.67 0.61
CA THR A 22 6.01 18.45 1.52
C THR A 22 6.07 16.96 1.86
N ILE A 23 7.25 16.37 1.76
CA ILE A 23 7.51 14.98 2.06
C ILE A 23 8.07 14.87 3.47
N TYR A 24 7.43 14.00 4.25
CA TYR A 24 7.86 13.68 5.61
C TYR A 24 8.34 12.24 5.68
N SER A 25 9.24 11.96 6.58
CA SER A 25 9.61 10.61 7.02
C SER A 25 9.64 10.60 8.52
N ILE A 26 8.83 9.73 9.14
CA ILE A 26 8.65 9.68 10.59
C ILE A 26 8.35 11.08 11.14
N LEU A 27 7.42 11.81 10.52
CA LEU A 27 6.95 13.15 10.88
C LEU A 27 8.00 14.28 10.72
N HIS A 28 9.19 14.00 10.17
CA HIS A 28 10.20 15.01 9.86
C HIS A 28 10.17 15.35 8.38
N ALA A 29 10.11 16.63 8.04
CA ALA A 29 10.18 17.07 6.64
C ALA A 29 11.56 16.72 6.06
N VAL A 30 11.58 15.93 5.00
CA VAL A 30 12.79 15.41 4.35
C VAL A 30 12.91 15.84 2.90
N GLY A 31 11.85 16.43 2.31
CA GLY A 31 11.84 16.81 0.90
C GLY A 31 10.53 17.38 0.43
N GLU A 32 10.35 17.35 -0.87
CA GLU A 32 9.15 17.84 -1.53
C GLU A 32 8.89 17.12 -2.86
N GLU A 33 7.64 17.15 -3.30
CA GLU A 33 7.24 16.82 -4.65
C GLU A 33 6.55 18.03 -5.29
N ARG A 34 6.99 18.42 -6.48
CA ARG A 34 6.34 19.46 -7.30
C ARG A 34 5.79 18.84 -8.54
N TYR A 35 4.56 19.17 -8.89
CA TYR A 35 3.93 18.68 -10.09
C TYR A 35 3.21 19.76 -10.88
N GLN A 36 3.08 19.51 -12.18
CA GLN A 36 2.31 20.30 -13.12
C GLN A 36 1.48 19.36 -14.00
N ILE A 37 0.21 19.72 -14.21
CA ILE A 37 -0.68 19.06 -15.15
C ILE A 37 -1.10 20.09 -16.19
N GLU A 38 -0.86 19.81 -17.45
CA GLU A 38 -1.14 20.72 -18.56
C GLU A 38 -1.72 20.00 -19.76
N PRO A 39 -2.51 20.70 -20.59
CA PRO A 39 -2.91 20.19 -21.91
C PRO A 39 -1.68 19.98 -22.80
N SER A 40 -1.62 18.87 -23.51
CA SER A 40 -0.55 18.54 -24.43
C SER A 40 -1.10 17.79 -25.65
N GLU A 41 -1.12 18.43 -26.82
CA GLU A 41 -1.49 17.77 -28.08
C GLU A 41 -2.83 16.99 -28.06
N GLY A 42 -3.87 17.55 -27.43
CA GLY A 42 -5.17 16.89 -27.26
C GLY A 42 -5.27 15.87 -26.15
N ALA A 43 -4.22 15.76 -25.34
CA ALA A 43 -4.10 14.92 -24.16
C ALA A 43 -3.84 15.79 -22.92
N LEU A 44 -3.67 15.15 -21.75
CA LEU A 44 -3.15 15.75 -20.54
C LEU A 44 -1.74 15.20 -20.27
N LYS A 45 -0.85 16.07 -19.83
CA LYS A 45 0.49 15.67 -19.35
C LYS A 45 0.66 16.07 -17.90
N LEU A 46 0.92 15.10 -17.04
CA LEU A 46 1.48 15.30 -15.70
C LEU A 46 3.00 15.23 -15.81
N SER A 47 3.69 16.26 -15.33
CA SER A 47 5.14 16.23 -15.06
C SER A 47 5.35 16.44 -13.57
N THR A 48 6.19 15.62 -12.93
CA THR A 48 6.46 15.72 -11.50
C THR A 48 7.92 15.46 -11.18
N THR A 49 8.40 16.13 -10.13
CA THR A 49 9.73 15.92 -9.53
C THR A 49 9.54 15.67 -8.04
N PHE A 50 9.90 14.48 -7.61
CA PHE A 50 9.89 14.02 -6.24
C PHE A 50 11.33 13.98 -5.71
N GLU A 51 11.63 14.75 -4.66
CA GLU A 51 12.96 14.84 -4.08
C GLU A 51 12.89 14.70 -2.56
N TYR A 52 13.79 13.91 -1.99
CA TYR A 52 13.94 13.79 -0.54
C TYR A 52 15.37 13.44 -0.17
N THR A 53 15.72 13.66 1.10
CA THR A 53 17.02 13.29 1.65
C THR A 53 16.85 12.05 2.54
N ASP A 54 17.59 10.99 2.21
CA ASP A 54 17.68 9.77 3.00
C ASP A 54 19.12 9.58 3.50
N ARG A 55 19.30 9.62 4.84
CA ARG A 55 20.61 9.42 5.47
C ARG A 55 21.71 10.33 4.87
N GLY A 56 21.38 11.57 4.61
CA GLY A 56 22.30 12.55 4.01
C GLY A 56 22.44 12.47 2.48
N ASN A 57 21.81 11.51 1.82
CA ASN A 57 21.85 11.38 0.37
C ASN A 57 20.56 11.93 -0.26
N LYS A 58 20.72 12.85 -1.21
CA LYS A 58 19.59 13.34 -2.00
C LYS A 58 19.13 12.24 -2.97
N ARG A 59 17.83 11.99 -2.96
CA ARG A 59 17.14 11.09 -3.88
C ARG A 59 16.19 11.92 -4.74
N THR A 60 16.24 11.70 -6.04
CA THR A 60 15.36 12.39 -6.99
C THR A 60 14.71 11.36 -7.91
N THR A 61 13.41 11.49 -8.08
CA THR A 61 12.62 10.71 -9.05
C THR A 61 11.77 11.69 -9.84
N THR A 62 11.79 11.60 -11.16
CA THR A 62 10.88 12.38 -12.03
C THR A 62 9.94 11.44 -12.73
N ALA A 63 8.73 11.90 -13.03
CA ALA A 63 7.79 11.17 -13.86
C ALA A 63 7.05 12.10 -14.81
N ASP A 64 6.91 11.64 -16.06
CA ASP A 64 6.06 12.20 -17.08
C ASP A 64 4.96 11.19 -17.44
N LEU A 65 3.71 11.53 -17.19
CA LEU A 65 2.55 10.71 -17.49
C LEU A 65 1.66 11.46 -18.51
N LYS A 66 1.55 10.93 -19.74
CA LYS A 66 0.59 11.40 -20.73
C LYS A 66 -0.69 10.57 -20.64
N MET A 67 -1.83 11.24 -20.73
CA MET A 67 -3.16 10.64 -20.57
C MET A 67 -4.14 11.29 -21.54
N THR A 68 -5.20 10.57 -21.86
CA THR A 68 -6.40 11.14 -22.50
C THR A 68 -7.13 12.10 -21.55
N GLY A 69 -8.15 12.81 -22.04
CA GLY A 69 -8.97 13.69 -21.21
C GLY A 69 -9.74 13.00 -20.07
N ASP A 70 -9.96 11.70 -20.16
CA ASP A 70 -10.56 10.84 -19.12
C ASP A 70 -9.52 10.12 -18.26
N TYR A 71 -8.26 10.57 -18.30
CA TYR A 71 -7.12 10.09 -17.55
C TYR A 71 -6.60 8.70 -17.96
N THR A 72 -7.01 8.13 -19.10
CA THR A 72 -6.46 6.85 -19.58
C THR A 72 -4.99 7.04 -19.98
N PRO A 73 -4.05 6.26 -19.42
CA PRO A 73 -2.62 6.40 -19.71
C PRO A 73 -2.28 6.11 -21.18
N LEU A 74 -1.49 6.98 -21.78
CA LEU A 74 -0.88 6.82 -23.10
C LEU A 74 0.61 6.50 -23.00
N SER A 75 1.31 7.14 -22.05
CA SER A 75 2.70 6.79 -21.71
C SER A 75 3.02 7.21 -20.30
N LEU A 76 3.97 6.49 -19.67
CA LEU A 76 4.58 6.84 -18.41
C LEU A 76 6.09 6.63 -18.52
N GLU A 77 6.86 7.67 -18.22
CA GLU A 77 8.31 7.61 -18.13
C GLU A 77 8.72 8.01 -16.71
N ILE A 78 9.50 7.16 -16.02
CA ILE A 78 10.01 7.44 -14.69
C ILE A 78 11.55 7.38 -14.74
N GLN A 79 12.22 8.46 -14.29
CA GLN A 79 13.66 8.52 -14.11
C GLN A 79 14.00 8.36 -12.62
N GLY A 80 15.17 7.77 -12.33
CA GLY A 80 15.55 7.40 -10.96
C GLY A 80 15.12 5.97 -10.57
N ARG A 81 14.10 5.44 -11.24
CA ARG A 81 13.72 4.02 -11.30
C ARG A 81 13.31 3.75 -12.74
N PRO A 82 14.21 3.30 -13.62
CA PRO A 82 13.95 3.23 -15.05
C PRO A 82 12.70 2.42 -15.36
N THR A 83 11.61 3.13 -15.68
CA THR A 83 10.34 2.55 -16.06
C THR A 83 9.81 3.36 -17.23
N ASP A 84 9.43 2.66 -18.29
CA ASP A 84 8.94 3.24 -19.52
C ASP A 84 7.72 2.44 -20.01
N VAL A 85 6.61 3.11 -20.18
CA VAL A 85 5.35 2.54 -20.65
C VAL A 85 4.87 3.34 -21.84
N HIS A 86 4.62 2.66 -22.96
CA HIS A 86 3.97 3.23 -24.13
C HIS A 86 2.75 2.41 -24.52
N VAL A 87 1.64 3.08 -24.76
CA VAL A 87 0.40 2.46 -25.23
C VAL A 87 0.08 3.00 -26.62
N GLN A 88 -0.04 2.10 -27.58
CA GLN A 88 -0.40 2.43 -28.96
C GLN A 88 -1.29 1.34 -29.56
N ALA A 89 -2.38 1.75 -30.19
CA ALA A 89 -3.30 0.87 -30.93
C ALA A 89 -3.73 -0.39 -30.12
N GLY A 90 -4.05 -0.21 -28.81
CA GLY A 90 -4.51 -1.32 -27.96
C GLY A 90 -3.40 -2.26 -27.49
N SER A 91 -2.13 -1.87 -27.66
CA SER A 91 -0.96 -2.62 -27.18
C SER A 91 -0.12 -1.75 -26.26
N ALA A 92 0.37 -2.33 -25.16
CA ALA A 92 1.30 -1.70 -24.25
C ALA A 92 2.68 -2.32 -24.40
N THR A 93 3.71 -1.47 -24.51
CA THR A 93 5.12 -1.86 -24.35
C THR A 93 5.61 -1.30 -23.03
N VAL A 94 6.06 -2.18 -22.15
CA VAL A 94 6.53 -1.84 -20.80
C VAL A 94 7.98 -2.28 -20.64
N LYS A 95 8.82 -1.36 -20.18
CA LYS A 95 10.21 -1.63 -19.78
C LYS A 95 10.36 -1.30 -18.29
N GLU A 96 10.89 -2.22 -17.52
CA GLU A 96 11.19 -2.07 -16.09
C GLU A 96 12.58 -2.64 -15.83
N ASP A 97 13.54 -1.80 -15.46
CA ASP A 97 14.95 -2.17 -15.31
C ASP A 97 15.48 -2.92 -16.56
N THR A 98 15.70 -4.23 -16.42
CA THR A 98 16.18 -5.11 -17.51
C THR A 98 15.06 -5.90 -18.19
N ALA A 99 13.82 -5.86 -17.65
CA ALA A 99 12.68 -6.56 -18.20
C ALA A 99 11.95 -5.70 -19.23
N ALA A 100 11.52 -6.29 -20.33
CA ALA A 100 10.68 -5.65 -21.33
C ALA A 100 9.59 -6.62 -21.82
N ARG A 101 8.39 -6.11 -22.02
CA ARG A 101 7.25 -6.89 -22.51
C ARG A 101 6.32 -6.04 -23.33
N THR A 102 5.80 -6.63 -24.42
CA THR A 102 4.70 -6.05 -25.23
C THR A 102 3.49 -6.98 -25.17
N PHE A 103 2.31 -6.42 -24.91
CA PHE A 103 1.08 -7.20 -24.76
C PHE A 103 -0.15 -6.33 -25.07
N ALA A 104 -1.29 -6.98 -25.38
CA ALA A 104 -2.57 -6.27 -25.56
C ALA A 104 -3.00 -5.64 -24.23
N THR A 105 -3.44 -4.37 -24.28
CA THR A 105 -3.95 -3.69 -23.08
C THR A 105 -5.26 -4.34 -22.61
N PRO A 106 -5.47 -4.47 -21.30
CA PRO A 106 -6.81 -4.73 -20.76
C PRO A 106 -7.79 -3.60 -21.14
N GLU A 107 -9.08 -3.86 -21.04
CA GLU A 107 -10.12 -2.84 -21.28
C GLU A 107 -9.96 -1.63 -20.35
N LYS A 108 -9.69 -1.89 -19.08
CA LYS A 108 -9.37 -0.87 -18.07
C LYS A 108 -7.99 -1.16 -17.50
N TYR A 109 -7.14 -0.16 -17.42
CA TYR A 109 -5.78 -0.29 -16.92
C TYR A 109 -5.23 1.05 -16.45
N PHE A 110 -4.19 1.01 -15.64
CA PHE A 110 -3.41 2.21 -15.33
C PHE A 110 -1.92 1.94 -15.46
N ALA A 111 -1.13 3.02 -15.67
CA ALA A 111 0.33 2.96 -15.70
C ALA A 111 0.86 3.60 -14.41
N ILE A 112 1.43 2.78 -13.53
CA ILE A 112 2.02 3.22 -12.27
C ILE A 112 3.09 2.23 -11.81
N PHE A 113 4.14 2.75 -11.16
CA PHE A 113 5.22 1.95 -10.63
C PHE A 113 5.69 2.48 -9.26
N GLY A 114 5.39 1.74 -8.21
CA GLY A 114 5.76 2.12 -6.84
C GLY A 114 4.88 3.24 -6.26
N PRO A 115 5.17 3.66 -5.02
CA PRO A 115 4.34 4.61 -4.28
C PRO A 115 4.61 6.06 -4.66
N SER A 116 5.80 6.38 -5.15
CA SER A 116 6.21 7.75 -5.52
C SER A 116 6.60 7.81 -7.01
N PRO A 117 6.34 8.94 -7.68
CA PRO A 117 5.76 10.19 -7.16
C PRO A 117 4.27 10.09 -6.80
N PHE A 118 3.83 10.80 -5.74
CA PHE A 118 2.44 10.79 -5.27
C PHE A 118 1.46 11.46 -6.23
N ALA A 119 1.92 12.39 -7.06
CA ALA A 119 1.08 12.98 -8.11
C ALA A 119 0.61 11.94 -9.13
N VAL A 120 1.38 10.86 -9.37
CA VAL A 120 0.93 9.74 -10.22
C VAL A 120 -0.19 8.96 -9.53
N GLN A 121 -0.14 8.76 -8.20
CA GLN A 121 -1.24 8.17 -7.44
C GLN A 121 -2.50 9.05 -7.45
N MET A 122 -2.34 10.37 -7.39
CA MET A 122 -3.47 11.30 -7.57
C MET A 122 -4.19 11.05 -8.90
N MET A 123 -3.44 10.90 -9.99
CA MET A 123 -4.02 10.62 -11.31
C MET A 123 -4.66 9.23 -11.38
N LEU A 124 -4.09 8.24 -10.68
CA LEU A 124 -4.71 6.92 -10.52
C LEU A 124 -6.11 7.01 -9.90
N ILE A 125 -6.27 7.79 -8.82
CA ILE A 125 -7.59 7.97 -8.18
C ILE A 125 -8.56 8.72 -9.10
N ARG A 126 -8.10 9.74 -9.85
CA ARG A 126 -8.92 10.43 -10.86
C ARG A 126 -9.40 9.46 -11.94
N TYR A 127 -8.49 8.65 -12.50
CA TYR A 127 -8.82 7.60 -13.47
C TYR A 127 -9.85 6.62 -12.91
N TRP A 128 -9.59 6.07 -11.72
CA TRP A 128 -10.48 5.08 -11.09
C TRP A 128 -11.91 5.61 -10.90
N ASN A 129 -12.03 6.86 -10.44
CA ASN A 129 -13.33 7.54 -10.31
C ASN A 129 -14.03 7.75 -11.68
N ALA A 130 -13.29 8.16 -12.72
CA ALA A 130 -13.82 8.40 -14.05
C ALA A 130 -14.28 7.11 -14.76
N HIS A 131 -13.65 5.95 -14.44
CA HIS A 131 -13.90 4.67 -15.10
C HIS A 131 -14.82 3.72 -14.31
N GLY A 132 -15.66 4.26 -13.42
CA GLY A 132 -16.72 3.49 -12.75
C GLY A 132 -16.20 2.63 -11.59
N ARG A 133 -15.06 2.98 -11.01
CA ARG A 133 -14.53 2.40 -9.77
C ARG A 133 -14.38 0.87 -9.84
N PRO A 134 -13.60 0.31 -10.77
CA PRO A 134 -13.45 -1.12 -10.89
C PRO A 134 -12.88 -1.73 -9.60
N ALA A 135 -13.42 -2.88 -9.16
CA ALA A 135 -12.97 -3.57 -7.95
C ALA A 135 -11.51 -4.05 -8.07
N HIS A 136 -11.11 -4.46 -9.27
CA HIS A 136 -9.76 -4.87 -9.60
C HIS A 136 -9.30 -4.08 -10.82
N LEU A 137 -8.24 -3.30 -10.65
CA LEU A 137 -7.67 -2.48 -11.72
C LEU A 137 -6.32 -3.01 -12.16
N PRO A 138 -6.21 -3.62 -13.36
CA PRO A 138 -4.94 -4.03 -13.91
C PRO A 138 -3.95 -2.86 -14.05
N ILE A 139 -2.68 -3.12 -13.75
CA ILE A 139 -1.59 -2.19 -14.01
C ILE A 139 -0.66 -2.74 -15.09
N LEU A 140 -0.11 -1.82 -15.89
CA LEU A 140 0.80 -2.18 -16.96
C LEU A 140 2.19 -2.44 -16.38
N ARG A 141 2.62 -3.71 -16.36
CA ARG A 141 3.89 -4.17 -15.82
C ARG A 141 4.61 -5.07 -16.81
N ALA A 142 5.94 -5.04 -16.78
CA ALA A 142 6.75 -5.99 -17.55
C ALA A 142 6.56 -7.42 -17.07
N ARG A 143 6.24 -7.64 -15.80
CA ARG A 143 5.89 -8.96 -15.23
C ARG A 143 4.46 -9.34 -15.57
N ALA A 144 4.26 -10.59 -15.99
CA ALA A 144 2.94 -11.11 -16.39
C ALA A 144 1.99 -11.38 -15.21
N ASP A 145 2.56 -11.62 -14.02
CA ASP A 145 1.88 -12.04 -12.79
C ASP A 145 1.56 -10.88 -11.84
N ALA A 146 1.51 -9.64 -12.36
CA ALA A 146 1.17 -8.49 -11.55
C ALA A 146 -0.27 -8.59 -11.01
N THR A 147 -0.40 -8.53 -9.69
CA THR A 147 -1.71 -8.49 -9.03
C THR A 147 -2.40 -7.17 -9.35
N PRO A 148 -3.68 -7.17 -9.77
CA PRO A 148 -4.44 -5.93 -9.97
C PRO A 148 -4.53 -5.10 -8.70
N LEU A 149 -4.59 -3.78 -8.84
CA LEU A 149 -4.84 -2.89 -7.72
C LEU A 149 -6.27 -3.06 -7.20
N GLU A 150 -6.42 -2.93 -5.88
CA GLU A 150 -7.69 -2.79 -5.21
C GLU A 150 -7.75 -1.39 -4.59
N ILE A 151 -8.69 -0.58 -5.05
CA ILE A 151 -8.88 0.79 -4.60
C ILE A 151 -10.23 0.89 -3.91
N GLU A 152 -10.25 1.47 -2.71
CA GLU A 152 -11.45 1.63 -1.92
C GLU A 152 -11.58 3.06 -1.39
N LEU A 153 -12.77 3.65 -1.48
CA LEU A 153 -13.15 4.84 -0.70
C LEU A 153 -13.57 4.36 0.69
N VAL A 154 -12.72 4.54 1.69
CA VAL A 154 -12.89 3.97 3.04
C VAL A 154 -13.44 4.94 4.07
N GLY A 155 -13.68 6.18 3.69
CA GLY A 155 -14.30 7.18 4.57
C GLY A 155 -13.98 8.62 4.16
N HIS A 156 -14.37 9.52 5.05
CA HIS A 156 -14.21 10.97 4.88
C HIS A 156 -13.60 11.57 6.15
N ASP A 157 -12.76 12.57 5.97
CA ASP A 157 -12.18 13.34 7.08
C ASP A 157 -12.54 14.81 6.94
N SER A 158 -13.14 15.39 7.96
CA SER A 158 -13.42 16.82 8.05
C SER A 158 -12.27 17.51 8.79
N ILE A 159 -11.60 18.43 8.14
CA ILE A 159 -10.44 19.16 8.66
C ILE A 159 -10.62 20.65 8.56
N ALA A 160 -10.00 21.40 9.45
CA ALA A 160 -9.97 22.86 9.37
C ALA A 160 -8.78 23.33 8.53
N VAL A 161 -9.05 24.08 7.46
CA VAL A 161 -8.04 24.66 6.58
C VAL A 161 -8.33 26.16 6.44
N ARG A 162 -7.40 27.02 6.87
CA ARG A 162 -7.54 28.47 6.78
C ARG A 162 -8.86 29.01 7.37
N GLY A 163 -9.35 28.39 8.45
CA GLY A 163 -10.60 28.78 9.12
C GLY A 163 -11.88 28.22 8.51
N ALA A 164 -11.82 27.47 7.42
CA ALA A 164 -12.95 26.77 6.83
C ALA A 164 -12.87 25.26 7.07
N MET A 165 -14.03 24.60 7.23
CA MET A 165 -14.09 23.14 7.27
C MET A 165 -14.06 22.59 5.84
N VAL A 166 -13.15 21.67 5.59
CA VAL A 166 -12.98 20.98 4.30
C VAL A 166 -13.16 19.48 4.54
N THR A 167 -13.97 18.83 3.71
CA THR A 167 -14.13 17.38 3.72
C THR A 167 -13.20 16.78 2.67
N LEU A 168 -12.40 15.80 3.07
CA LEU A 168 -11.52 15.02 2.21
C LEU A 168 -12.01 13.58 2.15
N ASP A 169 -12.01 13.03 0.94
CA ASP A 169 -12.26 11.61 0.70
C ASP A 169 -11.00 10.81 1.01
N ARG A 170 -11.11 9.78 1.86
CA ARG A 170 -9.99 8.90 2.20
C ARG A 170 -10.09 7.60 1.42
N TYR A 171 -9.04 7.32 0.65
CA TYR A 171 -8.89 6.12 -0.17
C TYR A 171 -7.80 5.22 0.38
N THR A 172 -7.91 3.91 0.12
CA THR A 172 -6.81 2.96 0.26
C THR A 172 -6.51 2.31 -1.09
N ILE A 173 -5.23 2.01 -1.33
CA ILE A 173 -4.76 1.29 -2.51
C ILE A 173 -3.95 0.08 -2.05
N ALA A 174 -4.42 -1.13 -2.35
CA ALA A 174 -3.67 -2.36 -2.13
C ALA A 174 -2.98 -2.82 -3.42
N ASN A 175 -1.97 -3.67 -3.28
CA ASN A 175 -1.22 -4.30 -4.36
C ASN A 175 -0.36 -3.35 -5.21
N LEU A 176 -0.25 -2.07 -4.84
CA LEU A 176 0.70 -1.15 -5.45
C LEU A 176 2.11 -1.40 -4.91
N MET A 177 2.20 -1.47 -3.61
CA MET A 177 3.38 -1.87 -2.85
C MET A 177 2.97 -2.91 -1.81
N PHE A 178 3.93 -3.35 -1.01
CA PHE A 178 3.61 -4.17 0.15
C PHE A 178 2.87 -3.31 1.19
N GLY A 179 1.68 -3.74 1.59
CA GLY A 179 0.77 -2.97 2.42
C GLY A 179 -0.28 -2.20 1.62
N ARG A 180 -0.86 -1.20 2.24
CA ARG A 180 -1.85 -0.31 1.63
C ARG A 180 -1.39 1.13 1.68
N GLU A 181 -1.48 1.83 0.55
CA GLU A 181 -1.34 3.27 0.49
C GLU A 181 -2.62 3.93 1.02
N ILE A 182 -2.50 5.08 1.68
CA ILE A 182 -3.66 5.87 2.13
C ILE A 182 -3.57 7.25 1.49
N LEU A 183 -4.62 7.68 0.82
CA LEU A 183 -4.69 8.97 0.15
C LEU A 183 -5.91 9.76 0.62
N TRP A 184 -5.74 11.08 0.74
CA TRP A 184 -6.84 12.03 0.95
C TRP A 184 -6.98 12.94 -0.26
N MET A 185 -8.17 12.92 -0.86
CA MET A 185 -8.50 13.74 -2.03
C MET A 185 -9.53 14.80 -1.66
N ASN A 186 -9.38 16.01 -2.17
CA ASN A 186 -10.40 17.03 -2.04
C ASN A 186 -11.50 16.88 -3.10
N SER A 187 -12.54 17.69 -3.03
CA SER A 187 -13.68 17.70 -3.97
C SER A 187 -13.30 18.01 -5.43
N ASN A 188 -12.14 18.64 -5.65
CA ASN A 188 -11.63 18.92 -7.00
C ASN A 188 -10.82 17.74 -7.57
N GLY A 189 -10.66 16.67 -6.80
CA GLY A 189 -9.80 15.54 -7.17
C GLY A 189 -8.32 15.82 -7.01
N ASP A 190 -7.93 16.78 -6.16
CA ASP A 190 -6.54 17.06 -5.85
C ASP A 190 -6.10 16.27 -4.62
N LEU A 191 -4.88 15.77 -4.65
CA LEU A 191 -4.27 15.12 -3.50
C LEU A 191 -4.01 16.15 -2.38
N ALA A 192 -4.63 15.95 -1.22
CA ALA A 192 -4.39 16.74 -0.02
C ALA A 192 -3.25 16.16 0.82
N ALA A 193 -3.24 14.84 0.98
CA ALA A 193 -2.19 14.12 1.68
C ALA A 193 -2.12 12.65 1.23
N ALA A 194 -1.00 12.00 1.49
CA ALA A 194 -0.80 10.56 1.32
C ALA A 194 0.07 10.00 2.43
N MET A 195 -0.09 8.70 2.72
CA MET A 195 0.79 7.91 3.59
C MET A 195 1.16 6.62 2.87
N THR A 196 2.45 6.28 2.90
CA THR A 196 2.98 5.02 2.42
C THR A 196 3.93 4.41 3.44
N PHE A 197 4.00 3.10 3.47
CA PHE A 197 4.97 2.36 4.27
C PHE A 197 6.06 1.69 3.41
N ALA A 198 6.13 2.05 2.15
CA ALA A 198 7.15 1.55 1.24
C ALA A 198 8.57 1.86 1.74
N GLY A 199 9.47 0.87 1.67
CA GLY A 199 10.86 1.03 2.08
C GLY A 199 11.12 0.83 3.58
N GLY A 200 10.13 0.38 4.37
CA GLY A 200 10.28 0.00 5.78
C GLY A 200 10.16 1.15 6.78
N LEU A 201 10.01 2.37 6.30
CA LEU A 201 9.70 3.53 7.15
C LEU A 201 8.47 4.24 6.59
N PRO A 202 7.56 4.73 7.45
CA PRO A 202 6.45 5.55 6.99
C PRO A 202 6.97 6.81 6.31
N MET A 203 6.34 7.12 5.19
CA MET A 203 6.55 8.37 4.46
C MET A 203 5.20 9.02 4.23
N GLU A 204 5.12 10.29 4.49
CA GLU A 204 3.92 11.07 4.30
C GLU A 204 4.18 12.17 3.28
N ALA A 205 3.16 12.50 2.49
CA ALA A 205 3.13 13.64 1.59
C ALA A 205 1.95 14.52 1.94
N VAL A 206 2.17 15.82 2.09
CA VAL A 206 1.10 16.76 2.46
C VAL A 206 1.19 18.00 1.58
N ARG A 207 0.11 18.27 0.85
CA ARG A 207 0.04 19.46 0.01
C ARG A 207 0.08 20.72 0.85
N THR A 208 0.77 21.76 0.37
CA THR A 208 1.09 22.99 1.13
C THR A 208 -0.12 23.57 1.85
N GLU A 209 -1.29 23.58 1.23
CA GLU A 209 -2.51 24.17 1.81
C GLU A 209 -3.04 23.40 3.01
N TYR A 210 -2.70 22.11 3.14
CA TYR A 210 -3.22 21.20 4.16
C TYR A 210 -2.22 20.92 5.29
N GLN A 211 -1.06 21.56 5.32
CA GLN A 211 -0.01 21.29 6.32
C GLN A 211 -0.49 21.50 7.76
N SER A 212 -1.33 22.51 8.01
CA SER A 212 -1.88 22.75 9.34
C SER A 212 -2.76 21.61 9.86
N ALA A 213 -3.35 20.82 8.95
CA ALA A 213 -4.19 19.65 9.27
C ALA A 213 -3.40 18.34 9.32
N PHE A 214 -2.11 18.35 9.02
CA PHE A 214 -1.28 17.13 8.97
C PHE A 214 -1.38 16.27 10.23
N PRO A 215 -1.30 16.80 11.48
CA PRO A 215 -1.43 15.97 12.67
C PRO A 215 -2.77 15.24 12.77
N GLN A 216 -3.85 15.82 12.25
CA GLN A 216 -5.18 15.19 12.24
C GLN A 216 -5.22 14.10 11.16
N LEU A 217 -4.74 14.36 9.95
CA LEU A 217 -4.67 13.40 8.85
C LEU A 217 -3.79 12.20 9.23
N TYR A 218 -2.63 12.45 9.86
CA TYR A 218 -1.76 11.39 10.34
C TYR A 218 -2.46 10.45 11.32
N ARG A 219 -3.18 10.98 12.34
CA ARG A 219 -3.95 10.16 13.28
C ARG A 219 -5.06 9.37 12.58
N SER A 220 -5.71 9.96 11.59
CA SER A 220 -6.72 9.28 10.78
C SER A 220 -6.11 8.12 9.98
N GLY A 221 -4.95 8.32 9.37
CA GLY A 221 -4.19 7.30 8.66
C GLY A 221 -3.77 6.13 9.56
N VAL A 222 -3.18 6.41 10.72
CA VAL A 222 -2.83 5.38 11.71
C VAL A 222 -4.07 4.59 12.13
N SER A 223 -5.20 5.25 12.35
CA SER A 223 -6.46 4.58 12.67
C SER A 223 -6.95 3.68 11.53
N GLN A 224 -6.72 4.08 10.27
CA GLN A 224 -7.03 3.24 9.11
C GLN A 224 -6.12 2.02 9.06
N GLU A 225 -4.81 2.17 9.30
CA GLU A 225 -3.87 1.04 9.33
C GLU A 225 -4.21 0.03 10.43
N LEU A 226 -4.65 0.49 11.60
CA LEU A 226 -5.13 -0.43 12.65
C LEU A 226 -6.37 -1.22 12.21
N ARG A 227 -7.29 -0.62 11.44
CA ARG A 227 -8.42 -1.36 10.86
C ARG A 227 -7.96 -2.38 9.82
N ASN A 228 -7.00 -2.03 8.98
CA ASN A 228 -6.39 -2.94 8.00
C ASN A 228 -5.76 -4.14 8.72
N LEU A 229 -4.99 -3.90 9.78
CA LEU A 229 -4.39 -4.96 10.61
C LEU A 229 -5.45 -5.87 11.24
N GLN A 230 -6.53 -5.31 11.76
CA GLN A 230 -7.64 -6.10 12.32
C GLN A 230 -8.32 -6.98 11.26
N ALA A 231 -8.48 -6.46 10.04
CA ALA A 231 -9.06 -7.23 8.93
C ALA A 231 -8.15 -8.40 8.54
N ILE A 232 -6.84 -8.16 8.40
CA ILE A 232 -5.84 -9.19 8.08
C ILE A 232 -5.76 -10.23 9.21
N GLY A 233 -5.78 -9.81 10.47
CA GLY A 233 -5.75 -10.71 11.63
C GLY A 233 -6.92 -11.73 11.64
N LYS A 234 -8.06 -11.39 11.03
CA LYS A 234 -9.19 -12.33 10.87
C LYS A 234 -8.91 -13.43 9.84
N LEU A 235 -8.01 -13.20 8.89
CA LEU A 235 -7.65 -14.17 7.85
C LEU A 235 -6.67 -15.23 8.39
N ALA A 236 -5.95 -14.94 9.47
CA ALA A 236 -4.99 -15.84 10.11
C ALA A 236 -5.37 -16.07 11.59
N PRO A 237 -6.51 -16.72 11.87
CA PRO A 237 -6.91 -16.98 13.25
C PRO A 237 -5.93 -17.95 13.91
N PRO A 238 -5.68 -17.80 15.24
CA PRO A 238 -4.84 -18.72 15.94
C PRO A 238 -5.43 -20.14 15.91
N LYS A 239 -4.59 -21.16 15.74
CA LYS A 239 -5.03 -22.57 15.72
C LYS A 239 -5.71 -23.00 17.02
N ARG A 240 -5.33 -22.38 18.13
CA ARG A 240 -5.92 -22.60 19.47
C ARG A 240 -5.87 -21.32 20.30
N THR A 241 -6.89 -21.15 21.11
CA THR A 241 -6.99 -20.08 22.12
C THR A 241 -7.29 -20.72 23.48
N GLY A 242 -7.10 -19.97 24.56
CA GLY A 242 -7.32 -20.45 25.91
C GLY A 242 -6.25 -21.41 26.41
N SER A 243 -6.64 -22.37 27.27
CA SER A 243 -5.75 -23.35 27.85
C SER A 243 -5.77 -24.65 27.02
N PHE A 244 -4.60 -25.21 26.71
CA PHE A 244 -4.45 -26.43 25.92
C PHE A 244 -3.13 -27.12 26.18
N ALA A 245 -3.00 -28.41 25.80
CA ALA A 245 -1.76 -29.15 25.81
C ALA A 245 -1.32 -29.49 24.37
N ILE A 246 -0.05 -29.26 24.06
CA ILE A 246 0.61 -29.73 22.84
C ILE A 246 1.28 -31.06 23.18
N VAL A 247 1.01 -32.11 22.38
CA VAL A 247 1.50 -33.46 22.71
C VAL A 247 2.17 -34.14 21.52
N GLY A 248 3.13 -35.01 21.76
CA GLY A 248 3.71 -35.90 20.77
C GLY A 248 4.83 -35.31 19.92
N ALA A 249 5.17 -34.03 20.11
CA ALA A 249 6.26 -33.38 19.39
C ALA A 249 7.65 -33.82 19.88
N ARG A 250 8.64 -33.68 19.00
CA ARG A 250 10.05 -33.60 19.40
C ARG A 250 10.33 -32.16 19.85
N MET A 251 10.48 -31.95 21.16
CA MET A 251 10.69 -30.60 21.70
C MET A 251 12.21 -30.28 21.80
N VAL A 252 12.60 -29.12 21.33
CA VAL A 252 13.89 -28.47 21.47
C VAL A 252 13.67 -27.20 22.28
N ASP A 253 14.11 -27.12 23.50
CA ASP A 253 13.79 -26.02 24.43
C ASP A 253 14.80 -24.86 24.42
N ALA A 254 15.80 -24.95 23.56
CA ALA A 254 16.89 -23.96 23.41
C ALA A 254 17.75 -23.76 24.68
N THR A 255 17.71 -24.67 25.64
CA THR A 255 18.58 -24.64 26.85
C THR A 255 19.94 -25.29 26.63
N GLY A 256 20.16 -25.91 25.47
CA GLY A 256 21.36 -26.73 25.19
C GLY A 256 21.22 -28.20 25.58
N ASN A 257 20.14 -28.60 26.24
CA ASN A 257 19.87 -30.00 26.57
C ASN A 257 19.47 -30.80 25.30
N PRO A 258 19.65 -32.15 25.32
CA PRO A 258 19.15 -33.01 24.27
C PRO A 258 17.62 -32.82 24.02
N PRO A 259 17.15 -32.91 22.78
CA PRO A 259 15.73 -32.83 22.51
C PRO A 259 14.90 -33.88 23.24
N VAL A 260 13.72 -33.47 23.70
CA VAL A 260 12.74 -34.37 24.34
C VAL A 260 11.81 -34.95 23.32
N ASN A 261 11.86 -36.25 23.07
CA ASN A 261 10.90 -36.93 22.19
C ASN A 261 9.58 -37.19 22.95
N ASP A 262 8.47 -37.27 22.21
CA ASP A 262 7.11 -37.42 22.78
C ASP A 262 6.89 -36.44 23.95
N SER A 263 7.02 -35.16 23.64
CA SER A 263 6.90 -34.10 24.64
C SER A 263 5.45 -33.71 24.93
N VAL A 264 5.24 -33.07 26.06
CA VAL A 264 4.01 -32.38 26.43
C VAL A 264 4.38 -30.96 26.84
N VAL A 265 3.64 -29.99 26.28
CA VAL A 265 3.68 -28.60 26.73
C VAL A 265 2.26 -28.16 27.08
N ILE A 266 2.07 -27.76 28.33
CA ILE A 266 0.79 -27.25 28.85
C ILE A 266 0.83 -25.74 28.81
N VAL A 267 -0.16 -25.17 28.10
CA VAL A 267 -0.42 -23.72 28.06
C VAL A 267 -1.63 -23.42 28.93
N ARG A 268 -1.52 -22.46 29.84
CA ARG A 268 -2.62 -21.91 30.65
C ARG A 268 -2.54 -20.38 30.62
N ASP A 269 -3.65 -19.74 30.34
CA ASP A 269 -3.76 -18.27 30.37
C ASP A 269 -2.62 -17.58 29.55
N GLY A 270 -2.31 -18.14 28.36
CA GLY A 270 -1.27 -17.61 27.49
C GLY A 270 0.17 -17.82 27.96
N ARG A 271 0.41 -18.67 29.01
CA ARG A 271 1.73 -18.98 29.53
C ARG A 271 1.99 -20.48 29.50
N ILE A 272 3.25 -20.86 29.32
CA ILE A 272 3.70 -22.24 29.47
C ILE A 272 3.69 -22.57 30.98
N ALA A 273 2.81 -23.47 31.39
CA ALA A 273 2.68 -23.91 32.76
C ALA A 273 3.56 -25.15 33.07
N ALA A 274 3.78 -26.01 32.05
CA ALA A 274 4.67 -27.16 32.13
C ALA A 274 5.19 -27.53 30.75
N ALA A 275 6.42 -28.03 30.67
CA ALA A 275 7.02 -28.58 29.46
C ALA A 275 7.98 -29.72 29.83
N GLY A 276 7.94 -30.84 29.08
CA GLY A 276 8.82 -31.98 29.33
C GLY A 276 8.37 -33.26 28.62
N ALA A 277 8.93 -34.40 29.04
CA ALA A 277 8.55 -35.69 28.49
C ALA A 277 7.11 -36.07 28.90
N ARG A 278 6.38 -36.72 28.02
CA ARG A 278 4.99 -37.16 28.25
C ARG A 278 4.85 -38.00 29.57
N ALA A 279 5.83 -38.84 29.87
CA ALA A 279 5.81 -39.67 31.05
C ALA A 279 5.89 -38.88 32.37
N SER A 280 6.36 -37.62 32.33
CA SER A 280 6.58 -36.80 33.53
C SER A 280 5.52 -35.70 33.71
N ILE A 281 4.58 -35.54 32.80
CA ILE A 281 3.56 -34.46 32.83
C ILE A 281 2.17 -35.05 32.76
N THR A 282 1.37 -34.82 33.80
CA THR A 282 -0.05 -35.18 33.83
C THR A 282 -0.87 -34.09 33.07
N ILE A 283 -1.57 -34.50 32.04
CA ILE A 283 -2.48 -33.62 31.31
C ILE A 283 -3.85 -33.69 31.98
N PRO A 284 -4.47 -32.57 32.36
CA PRO A 284 -5.84 -32.55 32.88
C PRO A 284 -6.84 -33.17 31.86
N ASN A 285 -7.79 -33.96 32.37
CA ASN A 285 -8.73 -34.70 31.52
C ASN A 285 -9.64 -33.82 30.65
N ASP A 286 -9.88 -32.61 31.07
CA ASP A 286 -10.73 -31.60 30.39
C ASP A 286 -9.94 -30.66 29.47
N MET A 287 -8.63 -30.85 29.37
CA MET A 287 -7.77 -29.96 28.58
C MET A 287 -7.84 -30.29 27.09
N ALA A 288 -8.02 -29.25 26.26
CA ALA A 288 -7.95 -29.39 24.82
C ALA A 288 -6.56 -29.86 24.38
N ILE A 289 -6.50 -30.78 23.43
CA ILE A 289 -5.25 -31.37 22.95
C ILE A 289 -4.92 -30.83 21.55
N VAL A 290 -3.68 -30.45 21.33
CA VAL A 290 -3.06 -30.22 20.02
C VAL A 290 -2.09 -31.37 19.77
N ASP A 291 -2.46 -32.28 18.87
CA ASP A 291 -1.56 -33.35 18.44
C ASP A 291 -0.47 -32.79 17.51
N ALA A 292 0.77 -32.90 17.93
CA ALA A 292 1.96 -32.46 17.20
C ALA A 292 2.90 -33.67 16.89
N LYS A 293 2.35 -34.87 16.82
CA LYS A 293 3.11 -36.07 16.50
C LYS A 293 3.82 -35.90 15.14
N GLY A 294 5.12 -36.25 15.13
CA GLY A 294 5.96 -36.10 13.93
C GLY A 294 6.45 -34.68 13.63
N GLN A 295 6.07 -33.71 14.46
CA GLN A 295 6.53 -32.31 14.36
C GLN A 295 7.65 -32.03 15.37
N THR A 296 8.39 -30.97 15.10
CA THR A 296 9.36 -30.42 16.06
C THR A 296 8.78 -29.15 16.67
N LEU A 297 8.75 -29.07 17.99
CA LEU A 297 8.34 -27.91 18.77
C LEU A 297 9.56 -27.11 19.20
N LEU A 298 9.58 -25.83 18.86
CA LEU A 298 10.62 -24.88 19.20
C LEU A 298 10.02 -23.73 20.01
N PRO A 299 10.80 -23.02 20.84
CA PRO A 299 10.41 -21.68 21.30
C PRO A 299 10.16 -20.76 20.13
N GLY A 300 9.26 -19.78 20.30
CA GLY A 300 9.02 -18.76 19.28
C GLY A 300 10.34 -18.09 18.88
N LEU A 301 10.54 -17.90 17.60
CA LEU A 301 11.74 -17.24 17.06
C LEU A 301 11.67 -15.74 17.30
N TRP A 302 12.83 -15.13 17.51
CA TRP A 302 13.00 -13.68 17.63
C TRP A 302 13.61 -13.16 16.34
N GLU A 303 12.87 -12.32 15.61
CA GLU A 303 13.45 -11.56 14.51
C GLU A 303 14.07 -10.28 15.09
N MET A 304 15.39 -10.20 15.06
CA MET A 304 16.14 -9.11 15.67
C MET A 304 16.44 -7.96 14.69
N HIS A 305 16.21 -8.17 13.38
CA HIS A 305 16.42 -7.16 12.36
C HIS A 305 15.47 -7.40 11.20
N ILE A 306 14.41 -6.59 11.10
CA ILE A 306 13.40 -6.70 10.06
C ILE A 306 13.15 -5.35 9.40
N HIS A 307 12.96 -5.34 8.09
CA HIS A 307 12.40 -4.23 7.34
C HIS A 307 10.90 -4.48 7.11
N ALA A 308 10.10 -4.25 8.14
CA ALA A 308 8.65 -4.39 8.06
C ALA A 308 8.06 -3.14 7.38
N SER A 309 7.52 -3.31 6.18
CA SER A 309 6.99 -2.22 5.35
C SER A 309 5.46 -2.17 5.30
N GLY A 310 4.78 -2.68 6.32
CA GLY A 310 3.32 -2.66 6.41
C GLY A 310 2.80 -3.45 7.58
N VAL A 311 1.54 -3.26 7.91
CA VAL A 311 0.87 -3.96 9.02
C VAL A 311 0.71 -5.46 8.78
N GLU A 312 0.80 -5.91 7.53
CA GLU A 312 0.68 -7.30 7.09
C GLU A 312 1.85 -8.18 7.57
N PHE A 313 3.01 -7.60 7.86
CA PHE A 313 4.18 -8.36 8.31
C PHE A 313 3.94 -9.10 9.62
N GLY A 314 3.30 -8.46 10.59
CA GLY A 314 3.01 -9.09 11.88
C GLY A 314 2.23 -10.40 11.73
N PRO A 315 1.04 -10.40 11.13
CA PRO A 315 0.27 -11.62 10.87
C PRO A 315 1.00 -12.65 9.99
N ALA A 316 1.76 -12.22 8.97
CA ALA A 316 2.51 -13.12 8.10
C ALA A 316 3.61 -13.86 8.88
N LEU A 317 4.37 -13.17 9.72
CA LEU A 317 5.38 -13.78 10.58
C LEU A 317 4.77 -14.75 11.58
N LEU A 318 3.67 -14.37 12.26
CA LEU A 318 2.96 -15.24 13.18
C LEU A 318 2.35 -16.48 12.51
N ALA A 319 1.92 -16.36 11.25
CA ALA A 319 1.39 -17.48 10.48
C ALA A 319 2.49 -18.46 10.04
N SER A 320 3.72 -18.00 9.96
CA SER A 320 4.90 -18.81 9.58
C SER A 320 5.57 -19.51 10.77
N GLY A 321 5.18 -19.19 12.01
CA GLY A 321 5.73 -19.71 13.25
C GLY A 321 6.69 -18.74 13.88
#